data_812d26a20d4173a18a25bbd6239fb8f7
#
_entry.id   812d26a20d4173a18a25bbd6239fb8f7
#
_cell.length_a   1.000
_cell.length_b   1.000
_cell.length_c   1.000
_cell.angle_alpha   90.00
_cell.angle_beta   90.00
_cell.angle_gamma   90.00
#
_symmetry.space_group_name_H-M   'P 1'
#
loop_
_entity.id
_entity.type
_entity.pdbx_description
1 polymer ?
#
loop_
_entity_poly.entity_id
_entity_poly.type
_entity_poly.pdbx_seq_one_letter_code
_entity_poly.pdbx_strand_id
1 'polypeptide(L)'
;SKETLFPSSLYIEKKFDTNSVEIAMQYNDSYNEVMYSYANNINTHEGGTHIEGFKKALYKVINDYGHKLKILKEADKLSGDDVREGITAIVSVKLQDPQFEGQTKTKLGNSYMQTEVYNAVCDLFGTYLEENPDEARSLILRSVTAQKAREAAQAARSMARRKGAL
;
A
#
# COMPACT_ATOMS: atom_id res chain seq x y z
N SER A 1 -2.45 20.42 10.06
CA SER A 1 -3.07 19.11 9.82
C SER A 1 -3.25 18.89 8.32
N LYS A 2 -3.04 17.65 7.90
CA LYS A 2 -3.13 17.27 6.50
C LYS A 2 -4.56 16.89 6.15
N GLU A 3 -5.00 17.30 4.96
CA GLU A 3 -6.30 16.90 4.45
C GLU A 3 -6.33 15.40 4.17
N THR A 4 -7.39 14.72 4.57
CA THR A 4 -7.54 13.29 4.37
C THR A 4 -8.48 13.01 3.20
N LEU A 5 -8.21 11.91 2.47
CA LEU A 5 -9.05 11.49 1.33
C LEU A 5 -10.27 10.67 1.79
N PHE A 6 -10.21 10.11 2.99
CA PHE A 6 -11.33 9.39 3.60
C PHE A 6 -11.87 10.20 4.78
N PRO A 7 -13.19 10.15 5.04
CA PRO A 7 -13.78 10.84 6.21
C PRO A 7 -13.20 10.35 7.53
N SER A 8 -12.75 9.10 7.58
CA SER A 8 -12.11 8.48 8.74
C SER A 8 -11.08 7.47 8.27
N SER A 9 -10.24 7.03 9.18
CA SER A 9 -9.30 5.95 8.87
C SER A 9 -10.05 4.69 8.48
N LEU A 10 -9.57 4.01 7.44
CA LEU A 10 -10.09 2.71 7.07
C LEU A 10 -9.50 1.65 7.98
N TYR A 11 -10.36 0.83 8.58
CA TYR A 11 -9.93 -0.26 9.46
C TYR A 11 -10.34 -1.59 8.84
N ILE A 12 -9.37 -2.51 8.77
CA ILE A 12 -9.55 -3.86 8.26
C ILE A 12 -9.15 -4.84 9.35
N GLU A 13 -10.03 -5.80 9.63
CA GLU A 13 -9.70 -6.90 10.53
C GLU A 13 -10.17 -8.20 9.90
N LYS A 14 -9.28 -9.19 9.86
CA LYS A 14 -9.65 -10.52 9.39
C LYS A 14 -8.96 -11.59 10.23
N LYS A 15 -9.74 -12.58 10.64
CA LYS A 15 -9.23 -13.73 11.37
C LYS A 15 -9.11 -14.91 10.43
N PHE A 16 -7.92 -15.55 10.47
CA PHE A 16 -7.66 -16.79 9.81
C PHE A 16 -7.47 -17.83 10.91
N ASP A 17 -7.87 -19.00 10.76
CA ASP A 17 -7.70 -20.11 11.71
C ASP A 17 -7.07 -19.71 13.08
N THR A 18 -5.72 -19.69 13.15
CA THR A 18 -4.97 -19.31 14.36
C THR A 18 -4.32 -17.94 14.27
N ASN A 19 -4.44 -17.26 13.15
CA ASN A 19 -3.79 -15.96 12.91
C ASN A 19 -4.80 -14.87 12.74
N SER A 20 -4.38 -13.62 12.92
CA SER A 20 -5.22 -12.47 12.64
C SER A 20 -4.44 -11.34 12.00
N VAL A 21 -5.14 -10.53 11.22
CA VAL A 21 -4.60 -9.37 10.52
C VAL A 21 -5.45 -8.17 10.88
N GLU A 22 -4.81 -7.10 11.34
CA GLU A 22 -5.45 -5.82 11.60
C GLU A 22 -4.68 -4.74 10.85
N ILE A 23 -5.40 -3.91 10.11
CA ILE A 23 -4.80 -2.81 9.37
C ILE A 23 -5.63 -1.57 9.56
N ALA A 24 -4.97 -0.47 9.92
CA ALA A 24 -5.57 0.86 9.89
C ALA A 24 -4.79 1.68 8.88
N MET A 25 -5.50 2.37 7.99
CA MET A 25 -4.82 3.17 6.98
C MET A 25 -5.62 4.41 6.61
N GLN A 26 -4.90 5.42 6.13
CA GLN A 26 -5.47 6.68 5.70
C GLN A 26 -4.58 7.27 4.62
N TYR A 27 -5.20 7.90 3.64
CA TYR A 27 -4.47 8.67 2.64
C TYR A 27 -4.66 10.16 2.93
N ASN A 28 -3.62 10.93 2.72
CA ASN A 28 -3.65 12.39 2.87
C ASN A 28 -2.95 13.04 1.68
N ASP A 29 -2.91 14.37 1.68
CA ASP A 29 -2.35 15.15 0.57
C ASP A 29 -0.83 15.30 0.59
N SER A 30 -0.15 14.64 1.53
CA SER A 30 1.31 14.67 1.58
C SER A 30 1.92 13.74 0.54
N TYR A 31 3.24 13.88 0.34
CA TYR A 31 4.00 13.01 -0.56
C TYR A 31 4.64 11.84 0.18
N ASN A 32 4.51 11.80 1.50
CA ASN A 32 5.19 10.84 2.34
C ASN A 32 4.42 9.53 2.47
N GLU A 33 5.16 8.43 2.50
CA GLU A 33 4.66 7.12 2.84
C GLU A 33 5.12 6.80 4.26
N VAL A 34 4.16 6.52 5.14
CA VAL A 34 4.45 6.18 6.54
C VAL A 34 3.80 4.84 6.85
N MET A 35 4.63 3.86 7.20
CA MET A 35 4.14 2.53 7.56
C MET A 35 4.73 2.07 8.87
N TYR A 36 3.85 1.64 9.77
CA TYR A 36 4.22 0.99 11.01
C TYR A 36 3.78 -0.47 10.94
N SER A 37 4.62 -1.38 11.41
CA SER A 37 4.27 -2.80 11.36
C SER A 37 4.62 -3.50 12.65
N TYR A 38 3.76 -4.46 13.00
CA TYR A 38 3.87 -5.22 14.23
C TYR A 38 3.57 -6.70 13.97
N ALA A 39 4.28 -7.56 14.68
CA ALA A 39 4.00 -8.99 14.72
C ALA A 39 3.96 -9.39 16.19
N ASN A 40 2.82 -9.90 16.67
CA ASN A 40 2.60 -10.22 18.07
C ASN A 40 2.98 -9.05 18.99
N ASN A 41 2.56 -7.84 18.60
CA ASN A 41 2.82 -6.57 19.29
C ASN A 41 4.29 -6.15 19.34
N ILE A 42 5.16 -6.83 18.62
CA ILE A 42 6.56 -6.45 18.47
C ILE A 42 6.71 -5.56 17.24
N ASN A 43 7.33 -4.40 17.42
CA ASN A 43 7.57 -3.47 16.31
C ASN A 43 8.57 -4.07 15.32
N THR A 44 8.09 -4.39 14.12
CA THR A 44 8.92 -4.92 13.04
C THR A 44 9.36 -3.79 12.12
N HIS A 45 10.25 -2.92 12.62
CA HIS A 45 10.63 -1.70 11.88
C HIS A 45 11.39 -1.96 10.59
N GLU A 46 11.88 -3.16 10.36
CA GLU A 46 12.45 -3.58 9.06
C GLU A 46 11.40 -4.23 8.16
N GLY A 47 10.14 -4.26 8.58
CA GLY A 47 9.05 -4.81 7.79
C GLY A 47 8.98 -6.33 7.84
N GLY A 48 8.82 -6.94 6.69
CA GLY A 48 8.73 -8.37 6.55
C GLY A 48 7.58 -8.80 5.64
N THR A 49 7.22 -10.08 5.72
CA THR A 49 6.24 -10.69 4.82
C THR A 49 4.86 -10.04 4.88
N HIS A 50 4.45 -9.59 6.08
CA HIS A 50 3.14 -8.93 6.24
C HIS A 50 3.10 -7.59 5.51
N ILE A 51 4.18 -6.81 5.55
CA ILE A 51 4.27 -5.54 4.81
C ILE A 51 4.34 -5.80 3.31
N GLU A 52 5.08 -6.82 2.88
CA GLU A 52 5.14 -7.19 1.46
C GLU A 52 3.77 -7.56 0.92
N GLY A 53 2.99 -8.34 1.68
CA GLY A 53 1.62 -8.68 1.33
C GLY A 53 0.72 -7.45 1.22
N PHE A 54 0.84 -6.53 2.16
CA PHE A 54 0.09 -5.28 2.15
C PHE A 54 0.40 -4.44 0.90
N LYS A 55 1.68 -4.26 0.59
CA LYS A 55 2.11 -3.50 -0.59
C LYS A 55 1.61 -4.13 -1.89
N LYS A 56 1.72 -5.45 -2.03
CA LYS A 56 1.22 -6.16 -3.21
C LYS A 56 -0.29 -6.00 -3.37
N ALA A 57 -1.03 -6.07 -2.27
CA ALA A 57 -2.48 -5.93 -2.30
C ALA A 57 -2.90 -4.53 -2.71
N LEU A 58 -2.26 -3.49 -2.17
CA LEU A 58 -2.54 -2.11 -2.57
C LEU A 58 -2.31 -1.91 -4.06
N TYR A 59 -1.20 -2.41 -4.56
CA TYR A 59 -0.86 -2.34 -5.98
C TYR A 59 -1.95 -3.00 -6.83
N LYS A 60 -2.35 -4.20 -6.46
CA LYS A 60 -3.36 -4.95 -7.22
C LYS A 60 -4.72 -4.26 -7.18
N VAL A 61 -5.20 -3.95 -5.99
CA VAL A 61 -6.55 -3.40 -5.79
C VAL A 61 -6.69 -2.05 -6.50
N ILE A 62 -5.73 -1.16 -6.33
CA ILE A 62 -5.82 0.19 -6.91
C ILE A 62 -5.69 0.13 -8.42
N ASN A 63 -4.79 -0.69 -8.98
CA ASN A 63 -4.71 -0.84 -10.43
C ASN A 63 -5.98 -1.47 -11.01
N ASP A 64 -6.51 -2.51 -10.39
CA ASP A 64 -7.73 -3.17 -10.85
C ASP A 64 -8.91 -2.19 -10.89
N TYR A 65 -9.09 -1.39 -9.84
CA TYR A 65 -10.14 -0.38 -9.79
C TYR A 65 -9.90 0.76 -10.78
N GLY A 66 -8.65 1.14 -10.98
CA GLY A 66 -8.29 2.13 -12.00
C GLY A 66 -8.73 1.70 -13.39
N HIS A 67 -8.56 0.43 -13.72
CA HIS A 67 -9.01 -0.13 -14.99
C HIS A 67 -10.54 -0.28 -15.02
N LYS A 68 -11.14 -0.76 -13.95
CA LYS A 68 -12.59 -0.94 -13.86
C LYS A 68 -13.34 0.37 -14.04
N LEU A 69 -12.86 1.45 -13.44
CA LEU A 69 -13.46 2.78 -13.55
C LEU A 69 -13.03 3.52 -14.84
N LYS A 70 -12.21 2.90 -15.66
CA LYS A 70 -11.69 3.45 -16.92
C LYS A 70 -10.89 4.74 -16.74
N ILE A 71 -10.32 4.92 -15.55
CA ILE A 71 -9.36 6.00 -15.28
C ILE A 71 -7.99 5.64 -15.87
N LEU A 72 -7.62 4.36 -15.80
CA LEU A 72 -6.42 3.83 -16.43
C LEU A 72 -6.79 3.13 -17.73
N LYS A 73 -6.01 3.38 -18.78
CA LYS A 73 -6.10 2.64 -20.03
C LYS A 73 -5.58 1.23 -19.83
N GLU A 74 -6.01 0.30 -20.68
CA GLU A 74 -5.70 -1.12 -20.56
C GLU A 74 -4.20 -1.40 -20.43
N ALA A 75 -3.36 -0.65 -21.13
CA ALA A 75 -1.91 -0.81 -21.12
C ALA A 75 -1.21 -0.07 -19.95
N ASP A 76 -1.93 0.79 -19.26
CA ASP A 76 -1.34 1.63 -18.20
C ASP A 76 -1.39 0.95 -16.84
N LYS A 77 -0.33 1.13 -16.06
CA LYS A 77 -0.25 0.65 -14.69
C LYS A 77 0.38 1.70 -13.79
N LEU A 78 -0.17 1.84 -12.60
CA LEU A 78 0.43 2.63 -11.54
C LEU A 78 1.55 1.81 -10.89
N SER A 79 2.65 2.45 -10.49
CA SER A 79 3.72 1.78 -9.77
C SER A 79 3.35 1.61 -8.29
N GLY A 80 4.12 0.78 -7.57
CA GLY A 80 3.95 0.63 -6.13
C GLY A 80 4.10 1.97 -5.41
N ASP A 81 5.08 2.77 -5.79
CA ASP A 81 5.29 4.09 -5.17
C ASP A 81 4.11 5.02 -5.43
N ASP A 82 3.53 4.98 -6.63
CA ASP A 82 2.38 5.81 -6.98
C ASP A 82 1.16 5.50 -6.10
N VAL A 83 0.89 4.21 -5.84
CA VAL A 83 -0.28 3.80 -5.07
C VAL A 83 -0.09 4.03 -3.57
N ARG A 84 1.14 4.16 -3.09
CA ARG A 84 1.42 4.39 -1.67
C ARG A 84 1.73 5.85 -1.33
N GLU A 85 1.78 6.74 -2.30
CA GLU A 85 2.03 8.15 -2.02
C GLU A 85 0.93 8.73 -1.13
N GLY A 86 1.32 9.32 -0.01
CA GLY A 86 0.41 9.93 0.94
C GLY A 86 -0.26 8.96 1.91
N ILE A 87 0.13 7.68 1.90
CA ILE A 87 -0.46 6.72 2.83
C ILE A 87 0.18 6.80 4.22
N THR A 88 -0.65 6.67 5.24
CA THR A 88 -0.22 6.34 6.60
C THR A 88 -0.94 5.06 6.97
N ALA A 89 -0.19 4.03 7.31
CA ALA A 89 -0.76 2.71 7.60
C ALA A 89 -0.10 2.06 8.79
N ILE A 90 -0.89 1.30 9.52
CA ILE A 90 -0.42 0.42 10.60
C ILE A 90 -0.87 -0.99 10.24
N VAL A 91 0.08 -1.90 10.10
CA VAL A 91 -0.18 -3.31 9.80
C VAL A 91 0.24 -4.15 11.00
N SER A 92 -0.70 -4.80 11.64
CA SER A 92 -0.46 -5.61 12.82
C SER A 92 -0.98 -7.03 12.60
N VAL A 93 -0.11 -8.00 12.79
CA VAL A 93 -0.49 -9.41 12.64
C VAL A 93 -0.23 -10.16 13.93
N LYS A 94 -1.04 -11.19 14.18
CA LYS A 94 -0.86 -12.12 15.29
C LYS A 94 -0.79 -13.54 14.75
N LEU A 95 0.21 -14.28 15.18
CA LEU A 95 0.44 -15.65 14.74
C LEU A 95 1.09 -16.46 15.85
N GLN A 96 0.94 -17.79 15.81
CA GLN A 96 1.40 -18.65 16.88
C GLN A 96 2.92 -18.78 16.94
N ASP A 97 3.57 -18.92 15.78
CA ASP A 97 5.00 -19.16 15.70
C ASP A 97 5.69 -18.13 14.79
N PRO A 98 5.87 -16.88 15.25
CA PRO A 98 6.54 -15.90 14.43
C PRO A 98 8.00 -16.26 14.21
N GLN A 99 8.41 -16.23 12.95
CA GLN A 99 9.80 -16.42 12.54
C GLN A 99 10.34 -15.07 12.10
N PHE A 100 11.43 -14.65 12.70
CA PHE A 100 12.04 -13.36 12.35
C PHE A 100 13.34 -13.61 11.60
N GLU A 101 13.64 -12.74 10.63
CA GLU A 101 14.92 -12.78 9.94
C GLU A 101 16.01 -12.15 10.81
N GLY A 102 17.09 -12.87 10.99
CA GLY A 102 18.20 -12.41 11.83
C GLY A 102 17.95 -12.65 13.32
N GLN A 103 18.86 -12.15 14.14
CA GLN A 103 18.82 -12.32 15.60
C GLN A 103 17.90 -11.31 16.27
N THR A 104 17.60 -10.21 15.61
CA THR A 104 16.70 -9.17 16.12
C THR A 104 15.29 -9.42 15.61
N LYS A 105 14.28 -9.13 16.43
CA LYS A 105 12.87 -9.34 16.06
C LYS A 105 12.33 -8.15 15.28
N THR A 106 13.04 -7.77 14.22
CA THR A 106 12.76 -6.55 13.48
C THR A 106 12.15 -6.78 12.09
N LYS A 107 12.25 -8.00 11.58
CA LYS A 107 11.72 -8.34 10.26
C LYS A 107 11.05 -9.71 10.29
N LEU A 108 9.76 -9.73 9.98
CA LEU A 108 8.97 -10.97 9.97
C LEU A 108 9.27 -11.80 8.72
N GLY A 109 9.49 -13.11 8.90
CA GLY A 109 9.87 -14.01 7.81
C GLY A 109 8.84 -15.06 7.40
N ASN A 110 7.74 -15.21 8.12
CA ASN A 110 6.74 -16.26 7.81
C ASN A 110 6.08 -15.99 6.46
N SER A 111 6.34 -16.84 5.47
CA SER A 111 5.87 -16.63 4.09
C SER A 111 4.34 -16.61 3.98
N TYR A 112 3.64 -17.43 4.77
CA TYR A 112 2.17 -17.49 4.71
C TYR A 112 1.52 -16.17 5.15
N MET A 113 2.19 -15.35 5.96
CA MET A 113 1.65 -14.06 6.36
C MET A 113 1.56 -13.07 5.19
N GLN A 114 2.43 -13.21 4.21
CA GLN A 114 2.32 -12.43 2.98
C GLN A 114 0.98 -12.72 2.28
N THR A 115 0.65 -14.00 2.13
CA THR A 115 -0.60 -14.42 1.49
C THR A 115 -1.82 -14.02 2.29
N GLU A 116 -1.79 -14.21 3.61
CA GLU A 116 -2.93 -13.86 4.46
C GLU A 116 -3.22 -12.37 4.48
N VAL A 117 -2.20 -11.53 4.60
CA VAL A 117 -2.37 -10.08 4.54
C VAL A 117 -2.85 -9.65 3.15
N TYR A 118 -2.25 -10.19 2.10
CA TYR A 118 -2.67 -9.92 0.73
C TYR A 118 -4.16 -10.23 0.53
N ASN A 119 -4.59 -11.42 0.96
CA ASN A 119 -5.99 -11.83 0.79
C ASN A 119 -6.95 -10.96 1.61
N ALA A 120 -6.56 -10.60 2.84
CA ALA A 120 -7.39 -9.74 3.70
C ALA A 120 -7.60 -8.37 3.05
N VAL A 121 -6.55 -7.77 2.52
CA VAL A 121 -6.64 -6.45 1.90
C VAL A 121 -7.40 -6.49 0.59
N CYS A 122 -7.11 -7.47 -0.27
CA CYS A 122 -7.84 -7.61 -1.54
C CYS A 122 -9.35 -7.78 -1.31
N ASP A 123 -9.73 -8.57 -0.31
CA ASP A 123 -11.14 -8.80 0.04
C ASP A 123 -11.78 -7.54 0.63
N LEU A 124 -11.25 -7.05 1.73
CA LEU A 124 -11.91 -6.01 2.52
C LEU A 124 -11.71 -4.60 1.95
N PHE A 125 -10.53 -4.28 1.47
CA PHE A 125 -10.30 -3.00 0.81
C PHE A 125 -10.97 -2.94 -0.55
N GLY A 126 -10.94 -4.05 -1.30
CA GLY A 126 -11.67 -4.17 -2.56
C GLY A 126 -13.16 -3.91 -2.37
N THR A 127 -13.77 -4.55 -1.37
CA THR A 127 -15.19 -4.35 -1.03
C THR A 127 -15.46 -2.89 -0.65
N TYR A 128 -14.58 -2.29 0.15
CA TYR A 128 -14.72 -0.89 0.55
C TYR A 128 -14.77 0.04 -0.66
N LEU A 129 -13.87 -0.17 -1.63
CA LEU A 129 -13.83 0.66 -2.84
C LEU A 129 -15.09 0.46 -3.70
N GLU A 130 -15.62 -0.77 -3.77
CA GLU A 130 -16.89 -1.02 -4.49
C GLU A 130 -18.08 -0.31 -3.84
N GLU A 131 -18.10 -0.27 -2.51
CA GLU A 131 -19.18 0.36 -1.76
C GLU A 131 -19.04 1.88 -1.70
N ASN A 132 -17.86 2.42 -1.99
CA ASN A 132 -17.56 3.85 -1.90
C ASN A 132 -16.88 4.34 -3.20
N PRO A 133 -17.63 4.36 -4.32
CA PRO A 133 -17.03 4.66 -5.64
C PRO A 133 -16.44 6.07 -5.75
N ASP A 134 -16.98 7.05 -5.06
CA ASP A 134 -16.44 8.42 -5.10
C ASP A 134 -15.05 8.48 -4.42
N GLU A 135 -14.92 7.80 -3.29
CA GLU A 135 -13.63 7.71 -2.60
C GLU A 135 -12.62 6.91 -3.41
N ALA A 136 -13.07 5.81 -4.05
CA ALA A 136 -12.23 5.03 -4.93
C ALA A 136 -11.70 5.87 -6.09
N ARG A 137 -12.55 6.65 -6.73
CA ARG A 137 -12.16 7.55 -7.81
C ARG A 137 -11.13 8.57 -7.34
N SER A 138 -11.38 9.21 -6.21
CA SER A 138 -10.47 10.21 -5.66
C SER A 138 -9.09 9.62 -5.36
N LEU A 139 -9.05 8.44 -4.79
CA LEU A 139 -7.79 7.75 -4.50
C LEU A 139 -7.02 7.42 -5.78
N ILE A 140 -7.70 6.87 -6.78
CA ILE A 140 -7.06 6.47 -8.03
C ILE A 140 -6.54 7.71 -8.78
N LEU A 141 -7.33 8.79 -8.83
CA LEU A 141 -6.90 10.03 -9.46
C LEU A 141 -5.67 10.63 -8.77
N ARG A 142 -5.60 10.52 -7.46
CA ARG A 142 -4.41 10.93 -6.71
C ARG A 142 -3.19 10.11 -7.12
N SER A 143 -3.33 8.81 -7.24
CA SER A 143 -2.24 7.92 -7.66
C SER A 143 -1.79 8.23 -9.09
N VAL A 144 -2.73 8.56 -9.97
CA VAL A 144 -2.41 8.98 -11.35
C VAL A 144 -1.64 10.29 -11.36
N THR A 145 -2.00 11.24 -10.49
CA THR A 145 -1.25 12.49 -10.34
C THR A 145 0.18 12.23 -9.86
N ALA A 146 0.34 11.31 -8.92
CA ALA A 146 1.67 10.90 -8.46
C ALA A 146 2.50 10.28 -9.59
N GLN A 147 1.89 9.43 -10.40
CA GLN A 147 2.54 8.83 -11.57
C GLN A 147 3.04 9.88 -12.55
N LYS A 148 2.18 10.83 -12.89
CA LYS A 148 2.54 11.90 -13.83
C LYS A 148 3.69 12.75 -13.30
N ALA A 149 3.68 13.08 -12.01
CA ALA A 149 4.76 13.84 -11.40
C ALA A 149 6.08 13.07 -11.43
N ARG A 150 6.05 11.76 -11.15
CA ARG A 150 7.23 10.89 -11.19
C ARG A 150 7.79 10.81 -12.61
N GLU A 151 6.95 10.61 -13.60
CA GLU A 151 7.34 10.52 -15.01
C GLU A 151 7.94 11.84 -15.51
N ALA A 152 7.34 12.96 -15.13
CA ALA A 152 7.87 14.28 -15.48
C ALA A 152 9.25 14.53 -14.87
N ALA A 153 9.46 14.11 -13.61
CA ALA A 153 10.74 14.23 -12.94
C ALA A 153 11.81 13.36 -13.62
N GLN A 154 11.45 12.15 -14.04
CA GLN A 154 12.36 11.27 -14.77
C GLN A 154 12.75 11.85 -16.13
N ALA A 155 11.78 12.40 -16.87
CA ALA A 155 12.02 13.03 -18.16
C ALA A 155 12.95 14.22 -18.01
N ALA A 156 12.75 15.06 -16.99
CA ALA A 156 13.62 16.21 -16.71
C ALA A 156 15.06 15.77 -16.40
N ARG A 157 15.23 14.71 -15.61
CA ARG A 157 16.55 14.16 -15.30
C ARG A 157 17.25 13.60 -16.53
N SER A 158 16.53 12.89 -17.40
CA SER A 158 17.07 12.36 -18.65
C SER A 158 17.54 13.47 -19.57
N MET A 159 16.77 14.55 -19.69
CA MET A 159 17.17 15.71 -20.49
C MET A 159 18.44 16.38 -19.94
N ALA A 160 18.52 16.55 -18.62
CA ALA A 160 19.70 17.13 -17.98
C ALA A 160 20.95 16.27 -18.22
N ARG A 161 20.82 14.94 -18.16
CA ARG A 161 21.93 14.02 -18.44
C ARG A 161 22.41 14.11 -19.89
N ARG A 162 21.48 14.22 -20.85
CA ARG A 162 21.82 14.38 -22.27
C ARG A 162 22.60 15.67 -22.51
N LYS A 163 22.16 16.77 -21.91
CA LYS A 163 22.88 18.06 -22.01
C LYS A 163 24.25 17.98 -21.37
N GLY A 164 24.39 17.28 -20.26
CA GLY A 164 25.67 17.08 -19.59
C GLY A 164 26.65 16.21 -20.38
N ALA A 165 26.16 15.32 -21.25
CA ALA A 165 26.98 14.42 -22.06
C ALA A 165 27.51 15.09 -23.32
N LEU A 166 26.95 16.19 -23.72
CA LEU A 166 27.38 16.95 -24.88
C LEU A 166 28.45 18.00 -24.47
#